data_539c0e591a45f74ee3f712ed3f8552a6
#
_entry.id   539c0e591a45f74ee3f712ed3f8552a6
#
_cell.length_a   1.000
_cell.length_b   1.000
_cell.length_c   1.000
_cell.angle_alpha   90.00
_cell.angle_beta   90.00
_cell.angle_gamma   90.00
#
_symmetry.space_group_name_H-M   'P 1'
#
loop_
_entity.id
_entity.type
_entity.pdbx_description
1 polymer ?
#
loop_
_entity_poly.entity_id
_entity_poly.type
_entity_poly.pdbx_seq_one_letter_code
_entity_poly.pdbx_strand_id
1 'polypeptide(L)'
;MVERKKKFLKRFLAHHTLRKREAKWIIDYWLRHPEKLGNVHFVTNASVSPRSLIMTAYGFDGEPFRYRRGDLITVNPEKAYHDIRLHDGAIYVELNFQGMMIDEMWIDIVELNPFEPVAEIKDEVTTSAQTVIRASVAQFEEERLLIEIDKALDRRDEKLFRNLTSQLHQVRASKLF
;
A
#
# COMPACT_ATOMS: atom_id res chain seq x y z
N MET A 1 16.45 -10.23 2.62
CA MET A 1 15.22 -9.63 3.18
C MET A 1 15.53 -8.44 4.10
N VAL A 2 16.35 -8.57 5.17
CA VAL A 2 16.64 -7.47 6.14
C VAL A 2 17.18 -6.20 5.47
N GLU A 3 18.12 -6.30 4.54
CA GLU A 3 18.68 -5.15 3.82
C GLU A 3 17.64 -4.40 2.97
N ARG A 4 16.68 -5.12 2.37
CA ARG A 4 15.56 -4.49 1.64
C ARG A 4 14.66 -3.70 2.59
N LYS A 5 14.26 -4.30 3.73
CA LYS A 5 13.48 -3.64 4.79
C LYS A 5 14.20 -2.39 5.29
N LYS A 6 15.52 -2.48 5.52
CA LYS A 6 16.35 -1.35 5.96
C LYS A 6 16.42 -0.21 4.95
N LYS A 7 16.60 -0.55 3.66
CA LYS A 7 16.62 0.42 2.56
C LYS A 7 15.29 1.14 2.44
N PHE A 8 14.18 0.37 2.48
CA PHE A 8 12.84 0.93 2.47
C PHE A 8 12.60 1.88 3.64
N LEU A 9 12.86 1.47 4.89
CA LEU A 9 12.63 2.29 6.08
C LEU A 9 13.40 3.60 6.07
N LYS A 10 14.66 3.59 5.59
CA LYS A 10 15.45 4.82 5.42
C LYS A 10 14.80 5.78 4.43
N ARG A 11 14.36 5.26 3.27
CA ARG A 11 13.66 6.05 2.26
C ARG A 11 12.33 6.56 2.79
N PHE A 12 11.55 5.70 3.47
CA PHE A 12 10.29 6.07 4.08
C PHE A 12 10.44 7.27 5.04
N LEU A 13 11.40 7.22 5.96
CA LEU A 13 11.66 8.32 6.89
C LEU A 13 12.16 9.60 6.22
N ALA A 14 12.73 9.52 5.02
CA ALA A 14 13.16 10.68 4.25
C ALA A 14 12.01 11.39 3.52
N HIS A 15 10.95 10.65 3.14
CA HIS A 15 9.87 11.18 2.30
C HIS A 15 8.53 11.31 3.03
N HIS A 16 8.35 10.60 4.13
CA HIS A 16 7.10 10.57 4.88
C HIS A 16 7.30 10.95 6.35
N THR A 17 6.34 11.65 6.90
CA THR A 17 6.29 12.00 8.32
C THR A 17 5.16 11.24 8.99
N LEU A 18 5.47 10.48 10.05
CA LEU A 18 4.46 9.77 10.84
C LEU A 18 3.56 10.75 11.61
N ARG A 19 2.27 10.45 11.69
CA ARG A 19 1.29 11.26 12.45
C ARG A 19 1.61 11.29 13.95
N LYS A 20 2.21 10.22 14.49
CA LYS A 20 2.82 10.16 15.82
C LYS A 20 4.34 10.24 15.66
N ARG A 21 4.94 11.37 15.96
CA ARG A 21 6.38 11.63 15.75
C ARG A 21 7.27 10.65 16.51
N GLU A 22 6.86 10.28 17.71
CA GLU A 22 7.60 9.38 18.60
C GLU A 22 7.66 7.95 18.05
N ALA A 23 6.72 7.56 17.16
CA ALA A 23 6.76 6.28 16.48
C ALA A 23 8.01 6.10 15.60
N LYS A 24 8.66 7.20 15.18
CA LYS A 24 9.95 7.17 14.52
C LYS A 24 11.03 6.47 15.34
N TRP A 25 10.98 6.56 16.68
CA TRP A 25 11.97 5.91 17.54
C TRP A 25 11.98 4.39 17.38
N ILE A 26 10.81 3.78 17.10
CA ILE A 26 10.68 2.34 16.83
C ILE A 26 11.42 1.98 15.53
N ILE A 27 11.21 2.76 14.48
CA ILE A 27 11.89 2.56 13.19
C ILE A 27 13.38 2.77 13.32
N ASP A 28 13.81 3.84 13.99
CA ASP A 28 15.24 4.14 14.25
C ASP A 28 15.91 3.03 15.08
N TYR A 29 15.18 2.43 16.01
CA TYR A 29 15.65 1.28 16.78
C TYR A 29 15.91 0.07 15.87
N TRP A 30 14.96 -0.29 15.03
CA TRP A 30 15.14 -1.40 14.08
C TRP A 30 16.26 -1.16 13.06
N LEU A 31 16.44 0.09 12.62
CA LEU A 31 17.54 0.44 11.71
C LEU A 31 18.92 0.25 12.35
N ARG A 32 19.01 0.43 13.68
CA ARG A 32 20.25 0.21 14.46
C ARG A 32 20.43 -1.24 14.90
N HIS A 33 19.36 -2.04 14.88
CA HIS A 33 19.33 -3.42 15.32
C HIS A 33 18.82 -4.35 14.21
N PRO A 34 19.65 -4.66 13.19
CA PRO A 34 19.24 -5.49 12.04
C PRO A 34 18.73 -6.88 12.45
N GLU A 35 19.25 -7.43 13.55
CA GLU A 35 18.81 -8.70 14.13
C GLU A 35 17.33 -8.64 14.59
N LYS A 36 16.88 -7.50 15.10
CA LYS A 36 15.47 -7.28 15.47
C LYS A 36 14.61 -7.04 14.24
N LEU A 37 15.14 -6.33 13.24
CA LEU A 37 14.43 -6.07 11.99
C LEU A 37 14.13 -7.37 11.21
N GLY A 38 14.89 -8.43 11.42
CA GLY A 38 14.62 -9.76 10.86
C GLY A 38 13.26 -10.32 11.29
N ASN A 39 12.80 -9.98 12.49
CA ASN A 39 11.53 -10.43 13.08
C ASN A 39 10.35 -9.48 12.79
N VAL A 40 10.58 -8.40 12.03
CA VAL A 40 9.55 -7.45 11.63
C VAL A 40 8.95 -7.87 10.30
N HIS A 41 7.65 -8.17 10.27
CA HIS A 41 6.91 -8.57 9.09
C HIS A 41 5.99 -7.43 8.66
N PHE A 42 6.23 -6.87 7.49
CA PHE A 42 5.36 -5.84 6.93
C PHE A 42 4.16 -6.50 6.24
N VAL A 43 2.96 -6.12 6.64
CA VAL A 43 1.69 -6.71 6.16
C VAL A 43 0.68 -5.60 5.86
N THR A 44 -0.31 -5.92 5.06
CA THR A 44 -1.39 -4.98 4.69
C THR A 44 -2.43 -4.82 5.79
N ASN A 45 -2.62 -5.83 6.63
CA ASN A 45 -3.53 -5.79 7.77
C ASN A 45 -2.85 -6.44 8.99
N ALA A 46 -2.38 -5.63 9.91
CA ALA A 46 -1.73 -6.13 11.12
C ALA A 46 -2.70 -6.39 12.27
N SER A 47 -3.94 -5.91 12.20
CA SER A 47 -4.91 -5.94 13.31
C SER A 47 -5.26 -7.34 13.79
N VAL A 48 -5.21 -8.33 12.89
CA VAL A 48 -5.53 -9.74 13.19
C VAL A 48 -4.40 -10.49 13.87
N SER A 49 -3.20 -9.92 13.89
CA SER A 49 -2.00 -10.56 14.45
C SER A 49 -1.91 -10.42 15.96
N PRO A 50 -1.37 -11.43 16.69
CA PRO A 50 -1.27 -11.41 18.15
C PRO A 50 -0.28 -10.36 18.66
N ARG A 51 0.70 -9.96 17.84
CA ARG A 51 1.62 -8.85 18.10
C ARG A 51 1.68 -7.96 16.87
N SER A 52 1.05 -6.80 16.95
CA SER A 52 0.84 -5.91 15.81
C SER A 52 1.22 -4.47 16.13
N LEU A 53 1.65 -3.76 15.08
CA LEU A 53 1.94 -2.34 15.12
C LEU A 53 1.36 -1.67 13.88
N ILE A 54 0.50 -0.69 14.08
CA ILE A 54 -0.05 0.16 13.04
C ILE A 54 0.57 1.54 13.15
N MET A 55 1.11 2.05 12.06
CA MET A 55 1.66 3.39 11.97
C MET A 55 1.19 4.06 10.68
N THR A 56 0.66 5.28 10.79
CA THR A 56 0.13 6.02 9.65
C THR A 56 0.89 7.33 9.47
N ALA A 57 1.34 7.60 8.24
CA ALA A 57 1.95 8.85 7.84
C ALA A 57 0.89 9.93 7.55
N TYR A 58 1.28 11.20 7.57
CA TYR A 58 0.45 12.29 7.08
C TYR A 58 0.08 12.08 5.60
N GLY A 59 -1.13 12.50 5.23
CA GLY A 59 -1.67 12.34 3.88
C GLY A 59 -2.37 11.01 3.62
N PHE A 60 -2.44 10.12 4.61
CA PHE A 60 -3.22 8.89 4.57
C PHE A 60 -4.25 8.86 5.70
N ASP A 61 -5.48 8.46 5.38
CA ASP A 61 -6.55 8.30 6.37
C ASP A 61 -6.41 6.93 7.05
N GLY A 62 -6.51 6.95 8.38
CA GLY A 62 -6.40 5.74 9.18
C GLY A 62 -6.02 6.02 10.61
N GLU A 63 -5.90 4.96 11.40
CA GLU A 63 -5.47 5.05 12.79
C GLU A 63 -4.03 5.56 12.88
N PRO A 64 -3.75 6.65 13.61
CA PRO A 64 -2.43 7.26 13.64
C PRO A 64 -1.34 6.33 14.15
N PHE A 65 -1.67 5.55 15.20
CA PHE A 65 -0.76 4.60 15.85
C PHE A 65 -1.53 3.65 16.76
N ARG A 66 -1.24 2.37 16.67
CA ARG A 66 -1.68 1.36 17.64
C ARG A 66 -0.64 0.25 17.73
N TYR A 67 -0.30 -0.13 18.95
CA TYR A 67 0.50 -1.30 19.26
C TYR A 67 -0.32 -2.30 20.08
N ARG A 68 -0.20 -3.58 19.74
CA ARG A 68 -0.82 -4.69 20.47
C ARG A 68 0.19 -5.81 20.68
N ARG A 69 0.17 -6.39 21.88
CA ARG A 69 0.84 -7.66 22.21
C ARG A 69 -0.03 -8.43 23.21
N GLY A 70 -0.74 -9.45 22.73
CA GLY A 70 -1.76 -10.13 23.52
C GLY A 70 -2.83 -9.15 24.01
N ASP A 71 -3.01 -9.07 25.34
CA ASP A 71 -3.99 -8.17 25.96
C ASP A 71 -3.50 -6.73 26.12
N LEU A 72 -2.19 -6.49 25.96
CA LEU A 72 -1.64 -5.14 25.97
C LEU A 72 -1.99 -4.43 24.68
N ILE A 73 -2.76 -3.34 24.79
CA ILE A 73 -3.08 -2.44 23.66
C ILE A 73 -2.71 -1.03 24.08
N THR A 74 -1.98 -0.31 23.25
CA THR A 74 -1.62 1.09 23.50
C THR A 74 -1.56 1.91 22.22
N VAL A 75 -2.00 3.16 22.32
CA VAL A 75 -1.85 4.19 21.26
C VAL A 75 -0.69 5.16 21.56
N ASN A 76 0.07 4.86 22.62
CA ASN A 76 1.24 5.64 23.02
C ASN A 76 2.51 4.99 22.46
N PRO A 77 3.23 5.68 21.52
CA PRO A 77 4.42 5.14 20.89
C PRO A 77 5.58 4.88 21.86
N GLU A 78 5.70 5.67 22.93
CA GLU A 78 6.75 5.49 23.91
C GLU A 78 6.58 4.18 24.69
N LYS A 79 5.35 3.88 25.14
CA LYS A 79 5.03 2.59 25.78
C LYS A 79 5.30 1.42 24.84
N ALA A 80 4.87 1.53 23.58
CA ALA A 80 5.13 0.53 22.55
C ALA A 80 6.63 0.33 22.30
N TYR A 81 7.41 1.41 22.22
CA TYR A 81 8.85 1.37 22.05
C TYR A 81 9.55 0.61 23.18
N HIS A 82 9.17 0.87 24.43
CA HIS A 82 9.73 0.16 25.59
C HIS A 82 9.38 -1.33 25.55
N ASP A 83 8.14 -1.68 25.24
CA ASP A 83 7.70 -3.07 25.14
C ASP A 83 8.38 -3.83 23.98
N ILE A 84 8.55 -3.20 22.83
CA ILE A 84 9.25 -3.77 21.67
C ILE A 84 10.72 -4.07 21.99
N ARG A 85 11.38 -3.23 22.77
CA ARG A 85 12.78 -3.44 23.18
C ARG A 85 12.95 -4.59 24.16
N LEU A 86 11.98 -4.79 25.04
CA LEU A 86 12.04 -5.79 26.11
C LEU A 86 11.62 -7.19 25.65
N HIS A 87 10.83 -7.30 24.60
CA HIS A 87 10.25 -8.56 24.16
C HIS A 87 10.66 -8.86 22.71
N ASP A 88 11.31 -9.98 22.53
CA ASP A 88 11.67 -10.53 21.22
C ASP A 88 10.51 -11.27 20.56
N GLY A 89 10.70 -11.68 19.32
CA GLY A 89 9.76 -12.45 18.51
C GLY A 89 9.16 -11.66 17.36
N ALA A 90 8.37 -12.34 16.54
CA ALA A 90 7.73 -11.76 15.37
C ALA A 90 6.79 -10.62 15.74
N ILE A 91 6.85 -9.55 14.98
CA ILE A 91 5.93 -8.41 15.05
C ILE A 91 5.43 -8.08 13.65
N TYR A 92 4.11 -7.94 13.50
CA TYR A 92 3.44 -7.65 12.24
C TYR A 92 3.14 -6.16 12.16
N VAL A 93 3.64 -5.51 11.12
CA VAL A 93 3.62 -4.06 11.00
C VAL A 93 2.83 -3.63 9.78
N GLU A 94 1.82 -2.85 10.02
CA GLU A 94 1.04 -2.15 9.01
C GLU A 94 1.53 -0.70 8.96
N LEU A 95 2.06 -0.31 7.81
CA LEU A 95 2.59 1.03 7.58
C LEU A 95 1.80 1.71 6.48
N ASN A 96 0.97 2.67 6.85
CA ASN A 96 0.05 3.36 5.97
C ASN A 96 0.63 4.71 5.51
N PHE A 97 0.78 4.89 4.20
CA PHE A 97 1.30 6.12 3.58
C PHE A 97 0.76 6.31 2.17
N GLN A 98 0.76 7.54 1.71
CA GLN A 98 0.28 7.86 0.38
C GLN A 98 1.15 7.22 -0.71
N GLY A 99 0.51 6.55 -1.67
CA GLY A 99 1.21 5.88 -2.77
C GLY A 99 1.73 4.47 -2.44
N MET A 100 1.43 3.90 -1.26
CA MET A 100 1.91 2.58 -0.84
C MET A 100 1.59 1.47 -1.85
N MET A 101 0.45 1.53 -2.52
CA MET A 101 -0.01 0.50 -3.47
C MET A 101 0.83 0.42 -4.76
N ILE A 102 1.56 1.48 -5.09
CA ILE A 102 2.41 1.58 -6.28
C ILE A 102 3.90 1.73 -5.93
N ASP A 103 4.23 1.70 -4.65
CA ASP A 103 5.61 1.79 -4.19
C ASP A 103 6.33 0.45 -4.33
N GLU A 104 7.24 0.35 -5.31
CA GLU A 104 7.97 -0.89 -5.62
C GLU A 104 8.74 -1.44 -4.41
N MET A 105 9.32 -0.57 -3.58
CA MET A 105 10.09 -1.01 -2.41
C MET A 105 9.18 -1.52 -1.29
N TRP A 106 7.96 -0.98 -1.18
CA TRP A 106 6.95 -1.51 -0.27
C TRP A 106 6.46 -2.88 -0.75
N ILE A 107 6.10 -2.98 -2.03
CA ILE A 107 5.64 -4.24 -2.65
C ILE A 107 6.69 -5.36 -2.50
N ASP A 108 7.98 -5.02 -2.57
CA ASP A 108 9.09 -5.99 -2.44
C ASP A 108 9.27 -6.54 -1.01
N ILE A 109 8.76 -5.85 0.00
CA ILE A 109 8.92 -6.24 1.42
C ILE A 109 7.61 -6.61 2.13
N VAL A 110 6.46 -6.29 1.55
CA VAL A 110 5.16 -6.65 2.13
C VAL A 110 4.94 -8.16 2.02
N GLU A 111 4.48 -8.76 3.10
CA GLU A 111 4.27 -10.19 3.24
C GLU A 111 2.78 -10.48 3.46
N LEU A 112 2.33 -11.68 3.11
CA LEU A 112 1.00 -12.14 3.49
C LEU A 112 0.94 -12.34 5.01
N ASN A 113 -0.13 -11.86 5.63
CA ASN A 113 -0.31 -12.07 7.06
C ASN A 113 -0.81 -13.50 7.33
N PRO A 114 -0.04 -14.35 8.05
CA PRO A 114 -0.44 -15.73 8.31
C PRO A 114 -1.68 -15.86 9.23
N PHE A 115 -2.06 -14.78 9.91
CA PHE A 115 -3.25 -14.73 10.78
C PHE A 115 -4.50 -14.24 10.07
N GLU A 116 -4.36 -13.81 8.83
CA GLU A 116 -5.51 -13.35 8.03
C GLU A 116 -6.23 -14.56 7.40
N PRO A 117 -7.57 -14.66 7.57
CA PRO A 117 -8.32 -15.76 6.97
C PRO A 117 -8.15 -15.78 5.44
N VAL A 118 -7.74 -16.92 4.90
CA VAL A 118 -7.44 -17.07 3.46
C VAL A 118 -8.63 -16.73 2.56
N ALA A 119 -9.85 -16.84 3.07
CA ALA A 119 -11.09 -16.53 2.33
C ALA A 119 -11.26 -15.00 2.10
N GLU A 120 -10.86 -14.16 3.07
CA GLU A 120 -10.97 -12.69 2.95
C GLU A 120 -9.88 -12.10 2.06
N ILE A 121 -8.67 -12.71 2.03
CA ILE A 121 -7.57 -12.27 1.16
C ILE A 121 -7.94 -12.42 -0.33
N LYS A 122 -8.69 -13.48 -0.71
CA LYS A 122 -9.02 -13.73 -2.12
C LYS A 122 -10.00 -12.74 -2.70
N ASP A 123 -10.98 -12.28 -1.94
CA ASP A 123 -12.04 -11.43 -2.48
C ASP A 123 -11.70 -9.93 -2.46
N GLU A 124 -11.08 -9.42 -1.40
CA GLU A 124 -10.76 -7.99 -1.32
C GLU A 124 -9.51 -7.60 -2.14
N VAL A 125 -8.43 -8.37 -2.07
CA VAL A 125 -7.20 -8.06 -2.82
C VAL A 125 -7.40 -8.30 -4.32
N THR A 126 -8.13 -9.36 -4.70
CA THR A 126 -8.42 -9.64 -6.11
C THR A 126 -9.40 -8.61 -6.68
N THR A 127 -10.43 -8.23 -5.93
CA THR A 127 -11.41 -7.24 -6.38
C THR A 127 -10.81 -5.84 -6.44
N SER A 128 -10.08 -5.41 -5.42
CA SER A 128 -9.45 -4.09 -5.38
C SER A 128 -8.32 -3.96 -6.41
N ALA A 129 -7.44 -4.95 -6.53
CA ALA A 129 -6.37 -4.95 -7.53
C ALA A 129 -6.93 -5.05 -8.96
N GLN A 130 -7.93 -5.89 -9.21
CA GLN A 130 -8.58 -5.98 -10.51
C GLN A 130 -9.35 -4.69 -10.85
N THR A 131 -10.00 -4.05 -9.90
CA THR A 131 -10.70 -2.79 -10.12
C THR A 131 -9.73 -1.65 -10.46
N VAL A 132 -8.60 -1.55 -9.76
CA VAL A 132 -7.57 -0.55 -10.05
C VAL A 132 -6.90 -0.81 -11.40
N ILE A 133 -6.57 -2.08 -11.70
CA ILE A 133 -5.99 -2.45 -13.01
C ILE A 133 -6.99 -2.18 -14.13
N ARG A 134 -8.26 -2.56 -13.99
CA ARG A 134 -9.30 -2.29 -14.99
C ARG A 134 -9.51 -0.80 -15.20
N ALA A 135 -9.57 0.00 -14.14
CA ALA A 135 -9.70 1.44 -14.23
C ALA A 135 -8.50 2.09 -14.94
N SER A 136 -7.28 1.66 -14.62
CA SER A 136 -6.06 2.17 -15.26
C SER A 136 -5.96 1.79 -16.73
N VAL A 137 -6.30 0.55 -17.08
CA VAL A 137 -6.31 0.08 -18.47
C VAL A 137 -7.38 0.83 -19.28
N ALA A 138 -8.60 0.97 -18.72
CA ALA A 138 -9.67 1.70 -19.38
C ALA A 138 -9.36 3.19 -19.58
N GLN A 139 -8.64 3.82 -18.65
CA GLN A 139 -8.19 5.21 -18.78
C GLN A 139 -7.11 5.33 -19.89
N PHE A 140 -6.15 4.44 -19.91
CA PHE A 140 -5.11 4.43 -20.95
C PHE A 140 -5.69 4.18 -22.35
N GLU A 141 -6.66 3.28 -22.49
CA GLU A 141 -7.36 3.04 -23.76
C GLU A 141 -8.18 4.25 -24.20
N GLU A 142 -8.85 4.93 -23.27
CA GLU A 142 -9.59 6.15 -23.57
C GLU A 142 -8.68 7.26 -24.08
N GLU A 143 -7.55 7.52 -23.44
CA GLU A 143 -6.57 8.52 -23.87
C GLU A 143 -5.98 8.19 -25.25
N ARG A 144 -5.67 6.92 -25.51
CA ARG A 144 -5.19 6.46 -26.81
C ARG A 144 -6.22 6.70 -27.92
N LEU A 145 -7.49 6.31 -27.66
CA LEU A 145 -8.57 6.50 -28.62
C LEU A 145 -8.83 7.97 -28.94
N LEU A 146 -8.75 8.86 -27.96
CA LEU A 146 -8.89 10.31 -28.18
C LEU A 146 -7.79 10.85 -29.10
N ILE A 147 -6.53 10.43 -28.91
CA ILE A 147 -5.42 10.82 -29.77
C ILE A 147 -5.62 10.31 -31.22
N GLU A 148 -6.12 9.09 -31.38
CA GLU A 148 -6.37 8.52 -32.70
C GLU A 148 -7.59 9.15 -33.38
N ILE A 149 -8.61 9.55 -32.63
CA ILE A 149 -9.76 10.33 -33.13
C ILE A 149 -9.29 11.69 -33.68
N ASP A 150 -8.44 12.42 -32.96
CA ASP A 150 -7.89 13.70 -33.41
C ASP A 150 -7.10 13.53 -34.73
N LYS A 151 -6.29 12.47 -34.82
CA LYS A 151 -5.56 12.16 -36.07
C LYS A 151 -6.48 11.80 -37.22
N ALA A 152 -7.61 11.10 -36.95
CA ALA A 152 -8.58 10.78 -37.99
C ALA A 152 -9.32 12.03 -38.47
N LEU A 153 -9.61 12.99 -37.61
CA LEU A 153 -10.18 14.31 -37.95
C LEU A 153 -9.22 15.13 -38.80
N ASP A 154 -7.93 15.18 -38.44
CA ASP A 154 -6.91 15.89 -39.19
C ASP A 154 -6.76 15.35 -40.64
N ARG A 155 -6.92 14.02 -40.78
CA ARG A 155 -6.87 13.32 -42.08
C ARG A 155 -8.20 13.33 -42.85
N ARG A 156 -9.28 13.84 -42.24
CA ARG A 156 -10.65 13.81 -42.76
C ARG A 156 -11.14 12.38 -43.11
N ASP A 157 -10.67 11.38 -42.35
CA ASP A 157 -11.07 9.98 -42.51
C ASP A 157 -12.34 9.70 -41.70
N GLU A 158 -13.49 9.90 -42.37
CA GLU A 158 -14.81 9.75 -41.71
C GLU A 158 -15.10 8.31 -41.26
N LYS A 159 -14.62 7.30 -41.99
CA LYS A 159 -14.81 5.90 -41.64
C LYS A 159 -14.04 5.53 -40.39
N LEU A 160 -12.79 5.93 -40.32
CA LEU A 160 -11.93 5.71 -39.15
C LEU A 160 -12.47 6.45 -37.92
N PHE A 161 -12.88 7.70 -38.08
CA PHE A 161 -13.50 8.49 -37.02
C PHE A 161 -14.74 7.83 -36.44
N ARG A 162 -15.69 7.34 -37.23
CA ARG A 162 -16.89 6.64 -36.77
C ARG A 162 -16.56 5.36 -36.00
N ASN A 163 -15.58 4.59 -36.47
CA ASN A 163 -15.13 3.37 -35.81
C ASN A 163 -14.53 3.66 -34.43
N LEU A 164 -13.58 4.58 -34.36
CA LEU A 164 -12.90 4.97 -33.13
C LEU A 164 -13.86 5.60 -32.10
N THR A 165 -14.82 6.39 -32.55
CA THR A 165 -15.86 6.97 -31.68
C THR A 165 -16.76 5.88 -31.09
N SER A 166 -17.11 4.85 -31.87
CA SER A 166 -17.86 3.69 -31.38
C SER A 166 -17.09 2.91 -30.32
N GLN A 167 -15.79 2.70 -30.54
CA GLN A 167 -14.92 2.04 -29.53
C GLN A 167 -14.81 2.87 -28.25
N LEU A 168 -14.67 4.19 -28.35
CA LEU A 168 -14.64 5.08 -27.20
C LEU A 168 -15.92 5.01 -26.38
N HIS A 169 -17.09 4.93 -27.02
CA HIS A 169 -18.37 4.74 -26.33
C HIS A 169 -18.42 3.40 -25.59
N GLN A 170 -17.90 2.31 -26.17
CA GLN A 170 -17.83 1.01 -25.50
C GLN A 170 -16.92 1.03 -24.27
N VAL A 171 -15.73 1.65 -24.37
CA VAL A 171 -14.80 1.79 -23.24
C VAL A 171 -15.43 2.61 -22.12
N ARG A 172 -16.14 3.69 -22.42
CA ARG A 172 -16.85 4.50 -21.42
C ARG A 172 -18.01 3.79 -20.78
N ALA A 173 -18.76 2.99 -21.53
CA ALA A 173 -19.86 2.17 -20.99
C ALA A 173 -19.33 1.09 -20.02
N SER A 174 -18.16 0.51 -20.29
CA SER A 174 -17.53 -0.49 -19.40
C SER A 174 -17.01 0.08 -18.07
N LYS A 175 -16.84 1.40 -17.96
CA LYS A 175 -16.48 2.08 -16.70
C LYS A 175 -17.65 2.25 -15.72
N LEU A 176 -18.90 2.04 -16.17
CA LEU A 176 -20.10 2.29 -15.37
C LEU A 176 -20.61 1.02 -14.65
N PHE A 177 -19.93 -0.11 -14.83
CA PHE A 177 -20.19 -1.41 -14.21
C PHE A 177 -18.90 -1.97 -13.60
#